data_4982913f504dc30f3d9daf70fa0e16bc
#
_entry.id   4982913f504dc30f3d9daf70fa0e16bc
#
_cell.length_a   1.000
_cell.length_b   1.000
_cell.length_c   1.000
_cell.angle_alpha   90.00
_cell.angle_beta   90.00
_cell.angle_gamma   90.00
#
_symmetry.space_group_name_H-M   'P 1'
#
loop_
_entity.id
_entity.type
_entity.pdbx_description
1 polymer ?
#
loop_
_entity_poly.entity_id
_entity_poly.type
_entity_poly.pdbx_seq_one_letter_code
_entity_poly.pdbx_strand_id
1 'polypeptide(L)'
;GPKQHPEKLIPKMIFNIFNNFDLPIYGKGKNSREWIYVKDHCEALLKVFTKGKIGEFYNIGSNKNLNNLQVTKSLLNISKNKIKLGKKVRILFIKDRPGHDIRYALNSNKIKSKLRWFPRTNFEQGIKLTFDWYNKNKAYYKSLSKKDIIKRLGKG
;
A
#
# COMPACT_ATOMS: atom_id res chain seq x y z
N GLY A 1 -1.59 5.10 -0.52
CA GLY A 1 -2.23 6.43 -0.61
C GLY A 1 -3.25 6.52 -1.73
N PRO A 2 -3.94 7.67 -1.89
CA PRO A 2 -4.85 7.94 -2.99
C PRO A 2 -4.24 7.67 -4.37
N LYS A 3 -5.07 7.21 -5.33
CA LYS A 3 -4.70 7.00 -6.74
C LYS A 3 -3.54 6.02 -6.98
N GLN A 4 -3.19 5.20 -5.99
CA GLN A 4 -2.21 4.14 -6.22
C GLN A 4 -2.74 3.17 -7.28
N HIS A 5 -1.84 2.65 -8.13
CA HIS A 5 -2.19 1.71 -9.20
C HIS A 5 -3.03 0.54 -8.66
N PRO A 6 -4.17 0.20 -9.28
CA PRO A 6 -5.19 -0.69 -8.72
C PRO A 6 -4.73 -2.14 -8.51
N GLU A 7 -3.66 -2.54 -9.19
CA GLU A 7 -3.02 -3.85 -9.06
C GLU A 7 -2.27 -4.06 -7.73
N LYS A 8 -1.88 -2.96 -7.08
CA LYS A 8 -1.15 -3.00 -5.82
C LYS A 8 -2.05 -3.44 -4.65
N LEU A 9 -1.44 -4.00 -3.60
CA LEU A 9 -2.15 -4.67 -2.51
C LEU A 9 -3.31 -3.83 -1.93
N ILE A 10 -3.02 -2.63 -1.44
CA ILE A 10 -4.04 -1.81 -0.74
C ILE A 10 -5.20 -1.43 -1.64
N PRO A 11 -5.01 -0.79 -2.82
CA PRO A 11 -6.15 -0.44 -3.67
C PRO A 11 -6.90 -1.67 -4.18
N LYS A 12 -6.21 -2.79 -4.44
CA LYS A 12 -6.86 -4.05 -4.83
C LYS A 12 -7.77 -4.58 -3.72
N MET A 13 -7.30 -4.60 -2.48
CA MET A 13 -8.11 -5.05 -1.34
C MET A 13 -9.31 -4.12 -1.11
N ILE A 14 -9.14 -2.80 -1.24
CA ILE A 14 -10.25 -1.84 -1.11
C ILE A 14 -11.29 -2.07 -2.21
N PHE A 15 -10.86 -2.27 -3.45
CA PHE A 15 -11.76 -2.61 -4.56
C PHE A 15 -12.55 -3.89 -4.26
N ASN A 16 -11.89 -4.93 -3.80
CA ASN A 16 -12.54 -6.20 -3.47
C ASN A 16 -13.55 -6.05 -2.31
N ILE A 17 -13.21 -5.26 -1.29
CA ILE A 17 -14.12 -4.93 -0.18
C ILE A 17 -15.39 -4.26 -0.70
N PHE A 18 -15.27 -3.26 -1.58
CA PHE A 18 -16.43 -2.54 -2.12
C PHE A 18 -17.32 -3.39 -3.03
N ASN A 19 -16.74 -4.40 -3.68
CA ASN A 19 -17.45 -5.29 -4.60
C ASN A 19 -17.82 -6.66 -4.00
N ASN A 20 -17.72 -6.81 -2.67
CA ASN A 20 -18.02 -8.06 -1.98
C ASN A 20 -17.26 -9.28 -2.52
N PHE A 21 -15.95 -9.12 -2.75
CA PHE A 21 -15.05 -10.18 -3.22
C PHE A 21 -14.10 -10.64 -2.11
N ASP A 22 -13.57 -11.85 -2.24
CA ASP A 22 -12.50 -12.36 -1.40
C ASP A 22 -11.24 -11.48 -1.49
N LEU A 23 -10.45 -11.46 -0.41
CA LEU A 23 -9.19 -10.75 -0.29
C LEU A 23 -8.03 -11.73 -0.51
N PRO A 24 -7.52 -11.89 -1.74
CA PRO A 24 -6.51 -12.89 -2.06
C PRO A 24 -5.14 -12.49 -1.50
N ILE A 25 -4.55 -13.38 -0.73
CA ILE A 25 -3.20 -13.25 -0.17
C ILE A 25 -2.33 -14.39 -0.68
N TYR A 26 -1.19 -14.06 -1.28
CA TYR A 26 -0.23 -15.04 -1.75
C TYR A 26 0.44 -15.80 -0.62
N GLY A 27 0.58 -17.13 -0.78
CA GLY A 27 1.19 -18.02 0.20
C GLY A 27 0.54 -17.88 1.58
N LYS A 28 1.34 -17.68 2.62
CA LYS A 28 0.89 -17.44 4.00
C LYS A 28 0.81 -15.94 4.36
N GLY A 29 1.00 -15.03 3.38
CA GLY A 29 0.98 -13.59 3.58
C GLY A 29 2.16 -13.04 4.38
N LYS A 30 3.25 -13.80 4.51
CA LYS A 30 4.45 -13.44 5.29
C LYS A 30 5.38 -12.45 4.57
N ASN A 31 5.20 -12.27 3.25
CA ASN A 31 5.99 -11.31 2.47
C ASN A 31 5.80 -9.91 3.04
N SER A 32 6.90 -9.27 3.44
CA SER A 32 6.87 -7.98 4.12
C SER A 32 7.43 -6.87 3.25
N ARG A 33 6.88 -5.69 3.42
CA ARG A 33 7.25 -4.47 2.71
C ARG A 33 7.31 -3.31 3.69
N GLU A 34 8.06 -2.32 3.34
CA GLU A 34 8.05 -1.05 4.04
C GLU A 34 6.91 -0.17 3.50
N TRP A 35 6.11 0.36 4.41
CA TRP A 35 4.90 1.10 4.07
C TRP A 35 5.03 2.57 4.44
N ILE A 36 4.88 3.44 3.45
CA ILE A 36 4.94 4.88 3.62
C ILE A 36 3.69 5.53 3.01
N TYR A 37 3.17 6.57 3.64
CA TYR A 37 2.07 7.34 3.08
C TYR A 37 2.53 8.21 1.92
N VAL A 38 1.74 8.30 0.86
CA VAL A 38 2.15 8.94 -0.40
C VAL A 38 2.54 10.41 -0.24
N LYS A 39 1.86 11.18 0.63
CA LYS A 39 2.22 12.59 0.88
C LYS A 39 3.61 12.71 1.47
N ASP A 40 3.94 11.87 2.46
CA ASP A 40 5.28 11.87 3.06
C ASP A 40 6.34 11.53 2.01
N HIS A 41 6.03 10.59 1.10
CA HIS A 41 6.94 10.25 0.00
C HIS A 41 7.14 11.43 -0.97
N CYS A 42 6.05 12.13 -1.34
CA CYS A 42 6.14 13.32 -2.19
C CYS A 42 6.93 14.46 -1.51
N GLU A 43 6.73 14.68 -0.20
CA GLU A 43 7.51 15.65 0.56
C GLU A 43 9.00 15.28 0.59
N ALA A 44 9.33 13.99 0.71
CA ALA A 44 10.72 13.53 0.61
C ALA A 44 11.32 13.81 -0.76
N LEU A 45 10.59 13.51 -1.85
CA LEU A 45 11.05 13.80 -3.22
C LEU A 45 11.31 15.28 -3.41
N LEU A 46 10.38 16.16 -2.97
CA LEU A 46 10.58 17.60 -3.04
C LEU A 46 11.81 18.05 -2.23
N LYS A 47 12.02 17.45 -1.05
CA LYS A 47 13.18 17.75 -0.22
C LYS A 47 14.49 17.33 -0.89
N VAL A 48 14.53 16.15 -1.52
CA VAL A 48 15.68 15.69 -2.29
C VAL A 48 15.93 16.61 -3.48
N PHE A 49 14.88 16.97 -4.23
CA PHE A 49 14.99 17.88 -5.37
C PHE A 49 15.56 19.25 -4.99
N THR A 50 15.12 19.82 -3.87
CA THR A 50 15.50 21.18 -3.48
C THR A 50 16.79 21.27 -2.65
N LYS A 51 17.16 20.20 -1.94
CA LYS A 51 18.27 20.20 -0.95
C LYS A 51 19.19 18.99 -1.07
N GLY A 52 18.92 18.08 -1.98
CA GLY A 52 19.80 16.93 -2.23
C GLY A 52 21.10 17.36 -2.90
N LYS A 53 22.17 16.63 -2.61
CA LYS A 53 23.45 16.83 -3.28
C LYS A 53 23.40 16.16 -4.65
N ILE A 54 23.83 16.85 -5.69
CA ILE A 54 23.91 16.33 -7.07
C ILE A 54 24.83 15.09 -7.09
N GLY A 55 24.43 14.06 -7.85
CA GLY A 55 25.15 12.79 -7.95
C GLY A 55 24.93 11.81 -6.77
N GLU A 56 24.12 12.20 -5.77
CA GLU A 56 23.83 11.36 -4.62
C GLU A 56 22.45 10.70 -4.71
N PHE A 57 22.31 9.51 -4.14
CA PHE A 57 21.02 8.84 -4.01
C PHE A 57 20.52 8.84 -2.56
N TYR A 58 19.21 8.83 -2.39
CA TYR A 58 18.54 8.85 -1.10
C TYR A 58 17.41 7.82 -1.07
N ASN A 59 17.53 6.83 -0.18
CA ASN A 59 16.41 5.92 0.08
C ASN A 59 15.34 6.64 0.91
N ILE A 60 14.07 6.51 0.49
CA ILE A 60 12.93 7.09 1.19
C ILE A 60 12.12 5.97 1.81
N GLY A 61 12.07 5.91 3.12
CA GLY A 61 11.36 4.86 3.86
C GLY A 61 10.79 5.36 5.20
N SER A 62 9.84 4.61 5.71
CA SER A 62 9.13 4.93 6.97
C SER A 62 9.72 4.20 8.18
N ASN A 63 10.58 3.21 7.97
CA ASN A 63 11.02 2.21 8.95
C ASN A 63 9.87 1.33 9.49
N LYS A 64 8.66 1.37 8.89
CA LYS A 64 7.54 0.51 9.26
C LYS A 64 7.42 -0.65 8.28
N ASN A 65 7.95 -1.79 8.66
CA ASN A 65 7.87 -3.01 7.86
C ASN A 65 6.71 -3.89 8.37
N LEU A 66 5.74 -4.18 7.49
CA LEU A 66 4.58 -5.01 7.79
C LEU A 66 4.39 -6.05 6.68
N ASN A 67 3.94 -7.24 7.06
CA ASN A 67 3.62 -8.26 6.09
C ASN A 67 2.22 -8.05 5.47
N ASN A 68 1.98 -8.71 4.34
CA ASN A 68 0.73 -8.56 3.59
C ASN A 68 -0.50 -8.95 4.42
N LEU A 69 -0.39 -9.95 5.29
CA LEU A 69 -1.48 -10.37 6.16
C LEU A 69 -1.82 -9.29 7.20
N GLN A 70 -0.80 -8.68 7.82
CA GLN A 70 -0.99 -7.59 8.79
C GLN A 70 -1.68 -6.39 8.14
N VAL A 71 -1.21 -5.96 6.95
CA VAL A 71 -1.82 -4.85 6.19
C VAL A 71 -3.28 -5.15 5.85
N THR A 72 -3.57 -6.37 5.38
CA THR A 72 -4.94 -6.76 5.03
C THR A 72 -5.87 -6.81 6.25
N LYS A 73 -5.39 -7.33 7.40
CA LYS A 73 -6.14 -7.31 8.66
C LYS A 73 -6.44 -5.88 9.14
N SER A 74 -5.46 -4.97 9.09
CA SER A 74 -5.66 -3.56 9.43
C SER A 74 -6.72 -2.91 8.53
N LEU A 75 -6.67 -3.19 7.22
CA LEU A 75 -7.64 -2.67 6.26
C LEU A 75 -9.04 -3.21 6.52
N LEU A 76 -9.18 -4.52 6.79
CA LEU A 76 -10.47 -5.11 7.17
C LEU A 76 -11.06 -4.48 8.43
N ASN A 77 -10.24 -4.26 9.44
CA ASN A 77 -10.69 -3.64 10.69
C ASN A 77 -11.22 -2.22 10.45
N ILE A 78 -10.49 -1.40 9.68
CA ILE A 78 -10.94 -0.06 9.29
C ILE A 78 -12.25 -0.12 8.51
N SER A 79 -12.36 -1.08 7.58
CA SER A 79 -13.54 -1.23 6.74
C SER A 79 -14.79 -1.58 7.53
N LYS A 80 -14.69 -2.52 8.50
CA LYS A 80 -15.80 -2.93 9.39
C LYS A 80 -16.39 -1.75 10.16
N ASN A 81 -15.55 -0.81 10.56
CA ASN A 81 -15.98 0.37 11.32
C ASN A 81 -16.60 1.48 10.46
N LYS A 82 -16.53 1.36 9.13
CA LYS A 82 -16.94 2.43 8.20
C LYS A 82 -18.03 2.04 7.22
N ILE A 83 -18.13 0.75 6.90
CA ILE A 83 -19.12 0.23 5.96
C ILE A 83 -19.60 -1.16 6.39
N LYS A 84 -20.83 -1.50 6.01
CA LYS A 84 -21.33 -2.87 6.14
C LYS A 84 -20.57 -3.77 5.15
N LEU A 85 -19.84 -4.75 5.67
CA LEU A 85 -19.14 -5.70 4.81
C LEU A 85 -20.09 -6.74 4.22
N GLY A 86 -19.85 -7.09 2.98
CA GLY A 86 -20.55 -8.20 2.35
C GLY A 86 -20.02 -9.56 2.85
N LYS A 87 -20.88 -10.61 2.78
CA LYS A 87 -20.59 -11.96 3.31
C LYS A 87 -19.35 -12.63 2.67
N LYS A 88 -18.99 -12.26 1.44
CA LYS A 88 -17.82 -12.81 0.71
C LYS A 88 -16.50 -12.12 1.05
N VAL A 89 -16.51 -11.02 1.81
CA VAL A 89 -15.28 -10.29 2.15
C VAL A 89 -14.53 -11.05 3.25
N ARG A 90 -13.66 -11.95 2.85
CA ARG A 90 -12.80 -12.76 3.73
C ARG A 90 -11.41 -12.92 3.14
N ILE A 91 -10.41 -13.17 3.99
CA ILE A 91 -9.06 -13.46 3.53
C ILE A 91 -9.05 -14.85 2.89
N LEU A 92 -8.55 -14.90 1.64
CA LEU A 92 -8.36 -16.14 0.89
C LEU A 92 -6.87 -16.32 0.60
N PHE A 93 -6.25 -17.35 1.16
CA PHE A 93 -4.88 -17.70 0.82
C PHE A 93 -4.82 -18.40 -0.53
N ILE A 94 -3.96 -17.92 -1.41
CA ILE A 94 -3.78 -18.45 -2.76
C ILE A 94 -2.32 -18.86 -2.97
N LYS A 95 -2.06 -19.71 -3.99
CA LYS A 95 -0.69 -20.15 -4.34
C LYS A 95 0.22 -18.95 -4.52
N ASP A 96 1.41 -19.01 -3.94
CA ASP A 96 2.41 -17.95 -4.09
C ASP A 96 2.96 -17.91 -5.52
N ARG A 97 3.47 -16.76 -5.92
CA ARG A 97 4.08 -16.58 -7.23
C ARG A 97 5.57 -16.94 -7.16
N PRO A 98 6.14 -17.50 -8.25
CA PRO A 98 7.59 -17.72 -8.33
C PRO A 98 8.37 -16.41 -8.13
N GLY A 99 9.53 -16.49 -7.46
CA GLY A 99 10.40 -15.33 -7.24
C GLY A 99 9.81 -14.22 -6.37
N HIS A 100 8.83 -14.53 -5.51
CA HIS A 100 8.21 -13.52 -4.66
C HIS A 100 9.14 -13.16 -3.49
N ASP A 101 9.67 -11.93 -3.50
CA ASP A 101 10.56 -11.43 -2.44
C ASP A 101 9.92 -11.55 -1.06
N ILE A 102 10.64 -12.15 -0.14
CA ILE A 102 10.17 -12.35 1.24
C ILE A 102 10.13 -11.02 1.99
N ARG A 103 11.16 -10.17 1.81
CA ARG A 103 11.28 -8.90 2.53
C ARG A 103 11.89 -7.81 1.68
N TYR A 104 11.26 -6.62 1.73
CA TYR A 104 11.81 -5.36 1.26
C TYR A 104 11.89 -4.39 2.43
N ALA A 105 13.10 -3.93 2.76
CA ALA A 105 13.34 -2.93 3.79
C ALA A 105 14.46 -1.99 3.31
N LEU A 106 14.28 -0.70 3.52
CA LEU A 106 15.22 0.33 3.11
C LEU A 106 15.93 0.93 4.31
N ASN A 107 17.22 1.25 4.15
CA ASN A 107 17.89 2.12 5.10
C ASN A 107 17.73 3.58 4.66
N SER A 108 16.87 4.32 5.36
CA SER A 108 16.59 5.75 5.10
C SER A 108 17.36 6.71 6.01
N ASN A 109 18.43 6.26 6.67
CA ASN A 109 19.19 7.11 7.60
C ASN A 109 19.85 8.31 6.89
N LYS A 110 20.29 8.15 5.63
CA LYS A 110 20.92 9.23 4.87
C LYS A 110 19.97 10.42 4.65
N ILE A 111 18.74 10.20 4.20
CA ILE A 111 17.78 11.30 4.02
C ILE A 111 17.43 11.96 5.36
N LYS A 112 17.33 11.16 6.43
CA LYS A 112 17.05 11.66 7.78
C LYS A 112 18.17 12.55 8.31
N SER A 113 19.41 12.10 8.24
CA SER A 113 20.56 12.85 8.76
C SER A 113 20.95 14.03 7.87
N LYS A 114 21.01 13.84 6.55
CA LYS A 114 21.50 14.88 5.62
C LYS A 114 20.44 15.91 5.25
N LEU A 115 19.17 15.48 5.10
CA LEU A 115 18.10 16.38 4.69
C LEU A 115 17.09 16.67 5.82
N ARG A 116 17.27 16.12 7.01
CA ARG A 116 16.35 16.28 8.16
C ARG A 116 14.89 16.03 7.77
N TRP A 117 14.67 14.97 6.96
CA TRP A 117 13.35 14.55 6.57
C TRP A 117 12.93 13.28 7.32
N PHE A 118 11.71 13.26 7.81
CA PHE A 118 11.08 12.11 8.49
C PHE A 118 9.63 11.99 8.03
N PRO A 119 9.10 10.76 7.88
CA PRO A 119 7.68 10.59 7.61
C PRO A 119 6.87 11.07 8.82
N ARG A 120 5.80 11.82 8.56
CA ARG A 120 4.93 12.40 9.59
C ARG A 120 3.68 11.57 9.82
N THR A 121 3.29 10.76 8.83
CA THR A 121 2.09 9.95 8.88
C THR A 121 2.46 8.52 9.26
N ASN A 122 1.98 8.03 10.39
CA ASN A 122 2.17 6.63 10.74
C ASN A 122 1.30 5.72 9.87
N PHE A 123 1.55 4.40 9.92
CA PHE A 123 0.87 3.44 9.07
C PHE A 123 -0.65 3.44 9.28
N GLU A 124 -1.09 3.46 10.52
CA GLU A 124 -2.49 3.40 10.91
C GLU A 124 -3.28 4.63 10.42
N GLN A 125 -2.67 5.81 10.51
CA GLN A 125 -3.23 7.04 9.94
C GLN A 125 -3.24 6.98 8.41
N GLY A 126 -2.12 6.59 7.80
CA GLY A 126 -1.98 6.55 6.34
C GLY A 126 -2.95 5.58 5.66
N ILE A 127 -3.17 4.39 6.24
CA ILE A 127 -4.11 3.41 5.69
C ILE A 127 -5.57 3.86 5.88
N LYS A 128 -5.90 4.52 7.01
CA LYS A 128 -7.21 5.12 7.25
C LYS A 128 -7.52 6.23 6.24
N LEU A 129 -6.59 7.17 6.06
CA LEU A 129 -6.71 8.25 5.06
C LEU A 129 -6.87 7.69 3.64
N THR A 130 -6.13 6.63 3.34
CA THR A 130 -6.22 5.95 2.05
C THR A 130 -7.60 5.34 1.85
N PHE A 131 -8.11 4.56 2.82
CA PHE A 131 -9.43 3.96 2.73
C PHE A 131 -10.53 5.03 2.61
N ASP A 132 -10.47 6.09 3.41
CA ASP A 132 -11.43 7.19 3.40
C ASP A 132 -11.49 7.88 2.04
N TRP A 133 -10.31 8.08 1.41
CA TRP A 133 -10.28 8.65 0.07
C TRP A 133 -10.99 7.75 -0.96
N TYR A 134 -10.68 6.45 -0.98
CA TYR A 134 -11.33 5.52 -1.91
C TYR A 134 -12.83 5.39 -1.64
N ASN A 135 -13.25 5.43 -0.37
CA ASN A 135 -14.66 5.37 0.00
C ASN A 135 -15.44 6.61 -0.48
N LYS A 136 -14.84 7.79 -0.40
CA LYS A 136 -15.41 9.04 -0.93
C LYS A 136 -15.36 9.11 -2.46
N ASN A 137 -14.40 8.46 -3.09
CA ASN A 137 -14.12 8.53 -4.52
C ASN A 137 -14.32 7.17 -5.23
N LYS A 138 -15.43 6.47 -4.93
CA LYS A 138 -15.70 5.15 -5.53
C LYS A 138 -15.75 5.17 -7.06
N ALA A 139 -16.13 6.31 -7.65
CA ALA A 139 -16.12 6.51 -9.10
C ALA A 139 -14.72 6.38 -9.72
N TYR A 140 -13.65 6.58 -8.95
CA TYR A 140 -12.28 6.38 -9.42
C TYR A 140 -12.05 4.98 -9.99
N TYR A 141 -12.61 3.92 -9.37
CA TYR A 141 -12.49 2.58 -9.92
C TYR A 141 -13.25 2.38 -11.24
N LYS A 142 -14.31 3.18 -11.50
CA LYS A 142 -15.06 3.13 -12.76
C LYS A 142 -14.26 3.74 -13.93
N SER A 143 -13.35 4.66 -13.65
CA SER A 143 -12.46 5.27 -14.66
C SER A 143 -11.25 4.39 -15.03
N LEU A 144 -11.04 3.29 -14.31
CA LEU A 144 -9.93 2.37 -14.56
C LEU A 144 -10.35 1.21 -15.45
N SER A 145 -9.41 0.73 -16.27
CA SER A 145 -9.62 -0.47 -17.08
C SER A 145 -9.91 -1.69 -16.18
N LYS A 146 -10.92 -2.48 -16.53
CA LYS A 146 -11.20 -3.76 -15.83
C LYS A 146 -9.98 -4.68 -15.84
N LYS A 147 -9.20 -4.68 -16.92
CA LYS A 147 -7.95 -5.46 -17.03
C LYS A 147 -6.97 -5.06 -15.93
N ASP A 148 -6.77 -3.77 -15.67
CA ASP A 148 -5.82 -3.28 -14.66
C ASP A 148 -6.25 -3.61 -13.23
N ILE A 149 -7.55 -3.68 -12.99
CA ILE A 149 -8.10 -4.02 -11.67
C ILE A 149 -8.04 -5.53 -11.41
N ILE A 150 -8.34 -6.35 -12.43
CA ILE A 150 -8.47 -7.81 -12.29
C ILE A 150 -7.13 -8.52 -12.45
N LYS A 151 -6.22 -7.96 -13.25
CA LYS A 151 -4.93 -8.56 -13.55
C LYS A 151 -4.16 -8.91 -12.29
N ARG A 152 -3.66 -10.14 -12.22
CA ARG A 152 -2.73 -10.60 -11.20
C ARG A 152 -1.33 -10.60 -11.77
N LEU A 153 -0.41 -9.85 -11.18
CA LEU A 153 1.01 -9.92 -11.53
C LEU A 153 1.53 -11.34 -11.31
N GLY A 154 2.27 -11.87 -12.28
CA GLY A 154 2.92 -13.18 -12.17
C GLY A 154 2.06 -14.38 -12.52
N LYS A 155 0.96 -14.19 -13.24
CA LYS A 155 0.34 -15.21 -14.06
C LYS A 155 0.67 -14.87 -15.51
N GLY A 156 1.72 -15.47 -16.05
CA GLY A 156 1.87 -15.71 -17.48
C GLY A 156 0.82 -16.70 -17.92
#